data_c97b260f33c6d6cd557688b6e3c13510
#
_entry.id   c97b260f33c6d6cd557688b6e3c13510
#
_cell.length_a   1.000
_cell.length_b   1.000
_cell.length_c   1.000
_cell.angle_alpha   90.00
_cell.angle_beta   90.00
_cell.angle_gamma   90.00
#
_symmetry.space_group_name_H-M   'P 1'
#
loop_
_entity.id
_entity.type
_entity.pdbx_description
1 polymer ?
#
loop_
_entity_poly.entity_id
_entity_poly.type
_entity_poly.pdbx_seq_one_letter_code
_entity_poly.pdbx_strand_id
1 'polypeptide(L)'
;MSVVIRVARSDDRPEWLRMRRALWGDYPDERQVREMDEALGSDTEGVFVAERPGGALCGFLEASLRSRADGCESTPVGYIEGWYVDDDVRRQGVSRALVEAAEAWTRSKGCRQMASNADLWNETSHQAHGALGYRETARLVLFRKDLG
;
A
#
# COMPACT_ATOMS: atom_id res chain seq x y z
N MET A 1 20.05 -5.51 8.41
CA MET A 1 19.10 -6.66 8.31
C MET A 1 18.75 -6.89 6.85
N SER A 2 18.83 -8.13 6.42
CA SER A 2 18.50 -8.50 5.04
C SER A 2 17.01 -8.85 4.95
N VAL A 3 16.24 -7.92 4.44
CA VAL A 3 14.81 -8.09 4.20
C VAL A 3 14.59 -8.31 2.70
N VAL A 4 13.77 -9.30 2.34
CA VAL A 4 13.44 -9.60 0.95
C VAL A 4 12.07 -9.02 0.63
N ILE A 5 11.98 -8.25 -0.44
CA ILE A 5 10.72 -7.74 -0.96
C ILE A 5 10.26 -8.69 -2.06
N ARG A 6 9.04 -9.16 -1.96
CA ARG A 6 8.46 -10.08 -2.95
C ARG A 6 6.95 -9.88 -3.06
N VAL A 7 6.37 -10.48 -4.08
CA VAL A 7 4.92 -10.49 -4.26
C VAL A 7 4.29 -11.38 -3.17
N ALA A 8 3.16 -10.96 -2.65
CA ALA A 8 2.42 -11.73 -1.64
C ALA A 8 1.87 -13.04 -2.22
N ARG A 9 1.79 -14.05 -1.37
CA ARG A 9 1.28 -15.38 -1.69
C ARG A 9 0.14 -15.74 -0.73
N SER A 10 -0.60 -16.78 -1.07
CA SER A 10 -1.75 -17.22 -0.26
C SER A 10 -1.37 -17.60 1.18
N ASP A 11 -0.19 -18.17 1.38
CA ASP A 11 0.28 -18.56 2.72
C ASP A 11 0.80 -17.36 3.54
N ASP A 12 0.84 -16.16 2.97
CA ASP A 12 1.13 -14.93 3.72
C ASP A 12 -0.07 -14.39 4.49
N ARG A 13 -1.26 -14.94 4.28
CA ARG A 13 -2.51 -14.39 4.84
C ARG A 13 -2.46 -14.10 6.34
N PRO A 14 -1.99 -15.00 7.22
CA PRO A 14 -2.01 -14.71 8.65
C PRO A 14 -1.21 -13.47 9.04
N GLU A 15 0.01 -13.34 8.53
CA GLU A 15 0.87 -12.19 8.82
C GLU A 15 0.38 -10.92 8.11
N TRP A 16 -0.08 -11.05 6.89
CA TRP A 16 -0.64 -9.94 6.14
C TRP A 16 -1.88 -9.39 6.85
N LEU A 17 -2.78 -10.27 7.31
CA LEU A 17 -3.96 -9.85 8.09
C LEU A 17 -3.56 -9.13 9.37
N ARG A 18 -2.55 -9.63 10.08
CA ARG A 18 -2.02 -8.96 11.26
C ARG A 18 -1.63 -7.51 10.95
N MET A 19 -0.90 -7.32 9.87
CA MET A 19 -0.42 -5.99 9.46
C MET A 19 -1.55 -5.10 8.94
N ARG A 20 -2.53 -5.68 8.25
CA ARG A 20 -3.71 -4.92 7.81
C ARG A 20 -4.49 -4.38 9.01
N ARG A 21 -4.65 -5.18 10.06
CA ARG A 21 -5.30 -4.74 11.30
C ARG A 21 -4.51 -3.61 11.96
N ALA A 22 -3.19 -3.70 11.97
CA ALA A 22 -2.36 -2.66 12.54
C ALA A 22 -2.49 -1.33 11.78
N LEU A 23 -2.66 -1.39 10.47
CA LEU A 23 -2.80 -0.21 9.62
C LEU A 23 -4.21 0.37 9.63
N TRP A 24 -5.22 -0.46 9.45
CA TRP A 24 -6.61 -0.01 9.22
C TRP A 24 -7.56 -0.25 10.39
N GLY A 25 -7.10 -0.93 11.45
CA GLY A 25 -7.92 -1.18 12.63
C GLY A 25 -8.92 -2.32 12.46
N ASP A 26 -9.97 -2.25 13.28
CA ASP A 26 -10.89 -3.36 13.45
C ASP A 26 -12.11 -3.26 12.56
N TYR A 27 -12.01 -3.63 11.32
CA TYR A 27 -13.19 -3.99 10.56
C TYR A 27 -13.20 -5.51 10.34
N PRO A 28 -14.37 -6.10 10.01
CA PRO A 28 -14.55 -7.55 10.09
C PRO A 28 -13.49 -8.34 9.31
N ASP A 29 -12.92 -9.35 9.94
CA ASP A 29 -11.90 -10.21 9.35
C ASP A 29 -12.37 -10.83 8.04
N GLU A 30 -13.63 -11.23 7.96
CA GLU A 30 -14.22 -11.83 6.76
C GLU A 30 -14.10 -10.89 5.57
N ARG A 31 -14.33 -9.60 5.79
CA ARG A 31 -14.19 -8.59 4.74
C ARG A 31 -12.73 -8.43 4.36
N GLN A 32 -11.82 -8.38 5.33
CA GLN A 32 -10.40 -8.25 5.07
C GLN A 32 -9.87 -9.43 4.26
N VAL A 33 -10.21 -10.65 4.66
CA VAL A 33 -9.78 -11.87 3.97
C VAL A 33 -10.31 -11.89 2.53
N ARG A 34 -11.54 -11.47 2.31
CA ARG A 34 -12.12 -11.40 0.96
C ARG A 34 -11.36 -10.42 0.08
N GLU A 35 -11.03 -9.23 0.62
CA GLU A 35 -10.25 -8.23 -0.11
C GLU A 35 -8.85 -8.77 -0.45
N MET A 36 -8.24 -9.49 0.48
CA MET A 36 -6.93 -10.10 0.27
C MET A 36 -6.98 -11.16 -0.83
N ASP A 37 -8.01 -12.00 -0.82
CA ASP A 37 -8.18 -13.04 -1.85
C ASP A 37 -8.42 -12.43 -3.22
N GLU A 38 -9.22 -11.38 -3.29
CA GLU A 38 -9.47 -10.64 -4.54
C GLU A 38 -8.18 -10.04 -5.09
N ALA A 39 -7.36 -9.44 -4.21
CA ALA A 39 -6.10 -8.83 -4.61
C ALA A 39 -5.13 -9.86 -5.17
N LEU A 40 -5.04 -11.05 -4.55
CA LEU A 40 -4.15 -12.11 -5.00
C LEU A 40 -4.48 -12.62 -6.40
N GLY A 41 -5.75 -12.57 -6.78
CA GLY A 41 -6.21 -13.04 -8.10
C GLY A 41 -6.36 -11.94 -9.15
N SER A 42 -6.00 -10.71 -8.84
CA SER A 42 -6.30 -9.55 -9.69
C SER A 42 -5.14 -9.16 -10.59
N ASP A 43 -5.43 -8.77 -11.83
CA ASP A 43 -4.45 -8.16 -12.73
C ASP A 43 -4.29 -6.66 -12.51
N THR A 44 -5.18 -6.05 -11.73
CA THR A 44 -5.21 -4.61 -11.46
C THR A 44 -4.84 -4.26 -10.04
N GLU A 45 -4.44 -5.24 -9.24
CA GLU A 45 -3.97 -5.04 -7.88
C GLU A 45 -2.64 -5.76 -7.70
N GLY A 46 -1.70 -5.10 -7.02
CA GLY A 46 -0.40 -5.68 -6.71
C GLY A 46 -0.16 -5.62 -5.22
N VAL A 47 0.27 -6.72 -4.63
CA VAL A 47 0.58 -6.78 -3.21
C VAL A 47 2.02 -7.23 -3.01
N PHE A 48 2.76 -6.46 -2.23
CA PHE A 48 4.18 -6.69 -1.97
C PHE A 48 4.37 -6.84 -0.47
N VAL A 49 5.22 -7.77 -0.09
CA VAL A 49 5.53 -8.03 1.32
C VAL A 49 7.04 -7.97 1.55
N ALA A 50 7.40 -7.62 2.77
CA ALA A 50 8.79 -7.59 3.22
C ALA A 50 9.00 -8.76 4.17
N GLU A 51 9.87 -9.69 3.80
CA GLU A 51 10.14 -10.92 4.54
C GLU A 51 11.45 -10.81 5.29
N ARG A 52 11.39 -11.08 6.59
CA ARG A 52 12.58 -11.15 7.45
C ARG A 52 13.40 -12.41 7.15
N PRO A 53 14.68 -12.43 7.52
CA PRO A 53 15.51 -13.62 7.32
C PRO A 53 14.92 -14.91 7.90
N GLY A 54 14.14 -14.82 8.97
CA GLY A 54 13.49 -15.99 9.59
C GLY A 54 12.17 -16.40 8.93
N GLY A 55 11.69 -15.67 7.93
CA GLY A 55 10.46 -15.98 7.21
C GLY A 55 9.23 -15.19 7.63
N ALA A 56 9.24 -14.58 8.81
CA ALA A 56 8.12 -13.71 9.23
C ALA A 56 8.09 -12.44 8.40
N LEU A 57 6.93 -11.85 8.24
CA LEU A 57 6.77 -10.60 7.49
C LEU A 57 6.92 -9.39 8.42
N CYS A 58 7.46 -8.31 7.88
CA CYS A 58 7.62 -7.06 8.63
C CYS A 58 7.06 -5.84 7.92
N GLY A 59 6.43 -6.02 6.77
CA GLY A 59 5.81 -4.92 6.04
C GLY A 59 5.00 -5.41 4.87
N PHE A 60 4.08 -4.57 4.40
CA PHE A 60 3.33 -4.83 3.17
C PHE A 60 2.96 -3.51 2.49
N LEU A 61 2.68 -3.62 1.21
CA LEU A 61 2.12 -2.52 0.42
C LEU A 61 1.11 -3.11 -0.55
N GLU A 62 -0.08 -2.54 -0.57
CA GLU A 62 -1.12 -2.88 -1.55
C GLU A 62 -1.26 -1.72 -2.52
N ALA A 63 -1.20 -2.03 -3.80
CA ALA A 63 -1.35 -1.07 -4.88
C ALA A 63 -2.46 -1.51 -5.83
N SER A 64 -3.05 -0.56 -6.52
CA SER A 64 -4.07 -0.83 -7.52
C SER A 64 -3.85 0.05 -8.74
N LEU A 65 -4.50 -0.31 -9.84
CA LEU A 65 -4.60 0.54 -11.02
C LEU A 65 -5.96 1.21 -11.01
N ARG A 66 -5.97 2.52 -11.18
CA ARG A 66 -7.20 3.31 -11.27
C ARG A 66 -7.26 3.98 -12.64
N SER A 67 -8.46 4.21 -13.13
CA SER A 67 -8.64 4.93 -14.40
C SER A 67 -8.23 6.40 -14.26
N ARG A 68 -8.37 6.96 -13.05
CA ARG A 68 -7.97 8.33 -12.74
C ARG A 68 -7.65 8.46 -11.26
N ALA A 69 -6.85 9.47 -10.92
CA ALA A 69 -6.62 9.88 -9.53
C ALA A 69 -6.47 11.39 -9.50
N ASP A 70 -7.00 12.01 -8.44
CA ASP A 70 -6.90 13.46 -8.26
C ASP A 70 -5.42 13.88 -8.23
N GLY A 71 -5.10 14.93 -8.95
CA GLY A 71 -3.73 15.42 -9.05
C GLY A 71 -2.87 14.73 -10.09
N CYS A 72 -3.40 13.71 -10.78
CA CYS A 72 -2.70 13.02 -11.86
C CYS A 72 -3.36 13.30 -13.21
N GLU A 73 -2.54 13.29 -14.26
CA GLU A 73 -2.98 13.62 -15.62
C GLU A 73 -3.02 12.41 -16.55
N SER A 74 -2.28 11.36 -16.22
CA SER A 74 -2.21 10.14 -17.06
C SER A 74 -3.29 9.14 -16.66
N THR A 75 -3.53 8.16 -17.54
CA THR A 75 -4.43 7.05 -17.32
C THR A 75 -3.86 5.79 -17.99
N PRO A 76 -3.88 4.60 -17.38
CA PRO A 76 -4.25 4.38 -15.98
C PRO A 76 -3.23 4.99 -15.00
N VAL A 77 -3.59 5.05 -13.73
CA VAL A 77 -2.72 5.58 -12.66
C VAL A 77 -2.53 4.48 -11.62
N GLY A 78 -1.30 4.27 -11.16
CA GLY A 78 -1.05 3.42 -10.01
C GLY A 78 -1.47 4.15 -8.72
N TYR A 79 -1.91 3.39 -7.73
CA TYR A 79 -2.37 3.97 -6.46
C TYR A 79 -1.91 3.13 -5.30
N ILE A 80 -1.26 3.76 -4.32
CA ILE A 80 -0.88 3.09 -3.07
C ILE A 80 -2.11 3.10 -2.17
N GLU A 81 -2.73 1.92 -1.99
CA GLU A 81 -3.94 1.77 -1.19
C GLU A 81 -3.64 1.57 0.29
N GLY A 82 -2.53 0.93 0.61
CA GLY A 82 -2.07 0.73 1.97
C GLY A 82 -0.58 0.42 2.02
N TRP A 83 0.08 0.88 3.09
CA TRP A 83 1.52 0.79 3.21
C TRP A 83 1.89 0.79 4.69
N TYR A 84 2.49 -0.30 5.15
CA TYR A 84 2.77 -0.52 6.57
C TYR A 84 4.11 -1.22 6.74
N VAL A 85 4.83 -0.85 7.79
CA VAL A 85 6.08 -1.47 8.21
C VAL A 85 6.07 -1.59 9.73
N ASP A 86 6.48 -2.75 10.25
CA ASP A 86 6.59 -2.96 11.70
C ASP A 86 7.56 -1.94 12.32
N ASP A 87 7.27 -1.53 13.56
CA ASP A 87 8.02 -0.48 14.24
C ASP A 87 9.52 -0.77 14.34
N ASP A 88 9.88 -2.02 14.59
CA ASP A 88 11.27 -2.42 14.85
C ASP A 88 12.16 -2.36 13.61
N VAL A 89 11.58 -2.30 12.42
CA VAL A 89 12.34 -2.22 11.17
C VAL A 89 12.18 -0.88 10.46
N ARG A 90 11.53 0.10 11.09
CA ARG A 90 11.42 1.44 10.53
C ARG A 90 12.79 2.09 10.39
N ARG A 91 12.93 2.99 9.42
CA ARG A 91 14.16 3.72 9.11
C ARG A 91 15.31 2.83 8.64
N GLN A 92 15.00 1.62 8.17
CA GLN A 92 15.98 0.67 7.62
C GLN A 92 15.81 0.45 6.12
N GLY A 93 15.05 1.31 5.45
CA GLY A 93 14.85 1.24 4.00
C GLY A 93 13.77 0.27 3.55
N VAL A 94 13.05 -0.38 4.47
CA VAL A 94 12.00 -1.34 4.11
C VAL A 94 10.84 -0.64 3.40
N SER A 95 10.40 0.50 3.94
CA SER A 95 9.34 1.30 3.32
C SER A 95 9.69 1.70 1.89
N ARG A 96 10.90 2.21 1.70
CA ARG A 96 11.39 2.60 0.37
C ARG A 96 11.38 1.42 -0.58
N ALA A 97 11.87 0.27 -0.14
CA ALA A 97 11.95 -0.92 -0.99
C ALA A 97 10.56 -1.42 -1.40
N LEU A 98 9.58 -1.37 -0.50
CA LEU A 98 8.20 -1.70 -0.82
C LEU A 98 7.62 -0.75 -1.88
N VAL A 99 7.82 0.55 -1.70
CA VAL A 99 7.33 1.55 -2.66
C VAL A 99 8.00 1.39 -4.02
N GLU A 100 9.30 1.16 -4.05
CA GLU A 100 10.03 0.94 -5.30
C GLU A 100 9.52 -0.31 -6.04
N ALA A 101 9.20 -1.39 -5.32
CA ALA A 101 8.62 -2.58 -5.94
C ALA A 101 7.24 -2.27 -6.53
N ALA A 102 6.42 -1.53 -5.81
CA ALA A 102 5.09 -1.12 -6.30
C ALA A 102 5.20 -0.19 -7.51
N GLU A 103 6.15 0.73 -7.50
CA GLU A 103 6.39 1.63 -8.64
C GLU A 103 6.84 0.86 -9.87
N ALA A 104 7.73 -0.12 -9.71
CA ALA A 104 8.17 -0.97 -10.82
C ALA A 104 7.01 -1.76 -11.41
N TRP A 105 6.15 -2.32 -10.56
CA TRP A 105 4.95 -3.01 -11.00
C TRP A 105 4.01 -2.06 -11.77
N THR A 106 3.81 -0.86 -11.24
CA THR A 106 2.97 0.16 -11.85
C THR A 106 3.48 0.54 -13.24
N ARG A 107 4.79 0.73 -13.39
CA ARG A 107 5.40 0.98 -14.70
C ARG A 107 5.19 -0.18 -15.66
N SER A 108 5.28 -1.41 -15.17
CA SER A 108 5.08 -2.61 -16.00
C SER A 108 3.65 -2.71 -16.55
N LYS A 109 2.69 -2.04 -15.91
CA LYS A 109 1.30 -1.97 -16.35
C LYS A 109 1.04 -0.80 -17.31
N GLY A 110 2.07 -0.07 -17.68
CA GLY A 110 1.95 1.04 -18.63
C GLY A 110 1.59 2.38 -17.97
N CYS A 111 1.63 2.46 -16.66
CA CYS A 111 1.34 3.70 -15.95
C CYS A 111 2.55 4.62 -15.90
N ARG A 112 2.29 5.92 -15.93
CA ARG A 112 3.33 6.95 -15.89
C ARG A 112 3.30 7.75 -14.59
N GLN A 113 2.30 7.55 -13.76
CA GLN A 113 2.15 8.23 -12.47
C GLN A 113 1.67 7.27 -11.41
N MET A 114 2.06 7.54 -10.18
CA MET A 114 1.62 6.83 -9.00
C MET A 114 1.06 7.84 -8.01
N ALA A 115 -0.13 7.59 -7.51
CA ALA A 115 -0.79 8.43 -6.54
C ALA A 115 -0.90 7.72 -5.20
N SER A 116 -1.16 8.49 -4.16
CA SER A 116 -1.36 7.98 -2.82
C SER A 116 -2.16 9.00 -2.03
N ASN A 117 -2.62 8.63 -0.85
CA ASN A 117 -3.21 9.59 0.08
C ASN A 117 -2.73 9.31 1.50
N ALA A 118 -2.94 10.28 2.36
CA ALA A 118 -2.67 10.16 3.79
C ALA A 118 -3.65 11.08 4.52
N ASP A 119 -4.00 10.70 5.74
CA ASP A 119 -4.81 11.56 6.58
C ASP A 119 -4.10 12.90 6.80
N LEU A 120 -4.86 13.98 6.84
CA LEU A 120 -4.32 15.32 6.96
C LEU A 120 -3.49 15.51 8.23
N TRP A 121 -3.85 14.81 9.30
CA TRP A 121 -3.13 14.88 10.59
C TRP A 121 -1.85 14.03 10.62
N ASN A 122 -1.64 13.15 9.65
CA ASN A 122 -0.56 12.15 9.69
C ASN A 122 0.75 12.71 9.11
N GLU A 123 1.42 13.55 9.89
CA GLU A 123 2.68 14.19 9.50
C GLU A 123 3.77 13.19 9.15
N THR A 124 3.84 12.07 9.87
CA THR A 124 4.82 11.00 9.60
C THR A 124 4.66 10.48 8.19
N SER A 125 3.42 10.25 7.77
CA SER A 125 3.13 9.79 6.40
C SER A 125 3.46 10.85 5.36
N HIS A 126 3.16 12.12 5.65
CA HIS A 126 3.50 13.24 4.75
C HIS A 126 5.01 13.30 4.51
N GLN A 127 5.79 13.18 5.58
CA GLN A 127 7.25 13.19 5.48
C GLN A 127 7.78 11.98 4.71
N ALA A 128 7.20 10.80 4.96
CA ALA A 128 7.60 9.59 4.26
C ALA A 128 7.35 9.69 2.76
N HIS A 129 6.18 10.20 2.36
CA HIS A 129 5.87 10.43 0.95
C HIS A 129 6.85 11.42 0.31
N GLY A 130 7.10 12.53 0.99
CA GLY A 130 8.04 13.55 0.49
C GLY A 130 9.45 13.01 0.30
N ALA A 131 9.93 12.19 1.25
CA ALA A 131 11.24 11.57 1.17
C ALA A 131 11.39 10.62 -0.02
N LEU A 132 10.28 10.07 -0.51
CA LEU A 132 10.26 9.17 -1.67
C LEU A 132 9.96 9.90 -2.99
N GLY A 133 9.88 11.21 -2.96
CA GLY A 133 9.67 12.01 -4.16
C GLY A 133 8.20 12.29 -4.50
N TYR A 134 7.27 11.90 -3.65
CA TYR A 134 5.86 12.25 -3.82
C TYR A 134 5.63 13.68 -3.35
N ARG A 135 4.84 14.42 -4.08
CA ARG A 135 4.50 15.79 -3.70
C ARG A 135 2.99 15.90 -3.45
N GLU A 136 2.63 16.72 -2.49
CA GLU A 136 1.23 16.99 -2.20
C GLU A 136 0.59 17.72 -3.40
N THR A 137 -0.55 17.23 -3.86
CA THR A 137 -1.27 17.82 -4.98
C THR A 137 -2.58 18.47 -4.57
N ALA A 138 -3.23 17.96 -3.52
CA ALA A 138 -4.52 18.49 -3.06
C ALA A 138 -4.82 18.06 -1.63
N ARG A 139 -5.73 18.75 -0.99
CA ARG A 139 -6.29 18.39 0.30
C ARG A 139 -7.79 18.27 0.15
N LEU A 140 -8.37 17.20 0.69
CA LEU A 140 -9.79 16.89 0.48
C LEU A 140 -10.52 16.78 1.81
N VAL A 141 -11.82 17.11 1.77
CA VAL A 141 -12.76 16.82 2.84
C VAL A 141 -13.74 15.78 2.32
N LEU A 142 -13.91 14.70 3.05
CA LEU A 142 -14.80 13.61 2.67
C LEU A 142 -16.16 13.81 3.31
N PHE A 143 -17.23 13.55 2.57
CA PHE A 143 -18.61 13.68 3.06
C PHE A 143 -19.34 12.36 2.90
N ARG A 144 -20.26 12.11 3.81
CA ARG A 144 -21.12 10.92 3.78
C ARG A 144 -22.52 11.28 4.24
N LYS A 145 -23.53 10.68 3.60
CA LYS A 145 -24.92 10.72 4.05
C LYS A 145 -25.51 9.33 3.93
N ASP A 146 -26.05 8.82 5.00
CA ASP A 146 -26.77 7.54 4.95
C ASP A 146 -28.17 7.79 4.39
N LEU A 147 -28.59 6.94 3.47
CA LEU A 147 -29.85 7.18 2.73
C LEU A 147 -31.02 6.32 3.21
N GLY A 148 -30.90 5.77 4.40
CA GLY A 148 -31.98 4.99 5.01
C GLY A 148 -31.86 3.51 4.94
#